data_5fec8f0eb43be450637f7ed05aad739e
#
_entry.id   5fec8f0eb43be450637f7ed05aad739e
#
_cell.length_a   1.000
_cell.length_b   1.000
_cell.length_c   1.000
_cell.angle_alpha   90.00
_cell.angle_beta   90.00
_cell.angle_gamma   90.00
#
_symmetry.space_group_name_H-M   'P 1'
#
loop_
_entity.id
_entity.type
_entity.pdbx_description
1 polymer ?
#
loop_
_entity_poly.entity_id
_entity_poly.type
_entity_poly.pdbx_seq_one_letter_code
_entity_poly.pdbx_strand_id
1 'polypeptide(L)'
;MLQLYSDGLTVAAGAAVPLNNITYAKGNSATHLAPATISLNQRGVYLVKVDAYGSVAEAGDFGVQLAVNGVPRLDAINESTVAVGDLASVSTNCIVTVQQSDCPCNCTSSATTVQVINPSEVGATDAHYNVIVTKLC
;
A
#
# COMPACT_ATOMS: atom_id res chain seq x y z
N MET A 1 -14.64 -4.29 2.05
CA MET A 1 -13.30 -4.84 2.38
C MET A 1 -12.62 -5.30 1.09
N LEU A 2 -11.38 -4.99 0.97
CA LEU A 2 -10.55 -5.43 -0.16
C LEU A 2 -9.26 -6.02 0.39
N GLN A 3 -8.88 -7.20 -0.09
CA GLN A 3 -7.60 -7.81 0.23
C GLN A 3 -6.85 -8.15 -1.05
N LEU A 4 -5.62 -7.68 -1.13
CA LEU A 4 -4.71 -7.87 -2.26
C LEU A 4 -3.41 -8.47 -1.78
N TYR A 5 -2.75 -9.23 -2.65
CA TYR A 5 -1.39 -9.69 -2.37
C TYR A 5 -0.54 -9.73 -3.64
N SER A 6 0.75 -9.75 -3.43
CA SER A 6 1.75 -10.05 -4.45
C SER A 6 2.85 -10.89 -3.85
N ASP A 7 3.45 -11.76 -4.65
CA ASP A 7 4.49 -12.69 -4.20
C ASP A 7 5.63 -12.74 -5.21
N GLY A 8 6.84 -13.01 -4.71
CA GLY A 8 8.01 -13.19 -5.54
C GLY A 8 8.44 -11.92 -6.29
N LEU A 9 8.17 -10.74 -5.75
CA LEU A 9 8.43 -9.47 -6.43
C LEU A 9 9.85 -8.97 -6.22
N THR A 10 10.35 -8.29 -7.26
CA THR A 10 11.50 -7.38 -7.17
C THR A 10 10.96 -5.96 -7.27
N VAL A 11 11.18 -5.16 -6.24
CA VAL A 11 10.69 -3.79 -6.16
C VAL A 11 11.87 -2.83 -6.02
N ALA A 12 12.04 -1.95 -6.99
CA ALA A 12 13.13 -0.97 -6.96
C ALA A 12 13.00 -0.01 -5.77
N ALA A 13 14.11 0.58 -5.37
CA ALA A 13 14.14 1.63 -4.35
C ALA A 13 13.15 2.76 -4.69
N GLY A 14 12.31 3.14 -3.73
CA GLY A 14 11.32 4.19 -3.91
C GLY A 14 10.13 3.86 -4.81
N ALA A 15 10.06 2.66 -5.38
CA ALA A 15 9.00 2.28 -6.31
C ALA A 15 7.73 1.84 -5.62
N ALA A 16 6.59 2.03 -6.30
CA ALA A 16 5.31 1.48 -5.88
C ALA A 16 5.28 -0.04 -6.11
N VAL A 17 4.65 -0.75 -5.17
CA VAL A 17 4.55 -2.20 -5.20
C VAL A 17 3.34 -2.61 -6.03
N PRO A 18 3.52 -3.39 -7.12
CA PRO A 18 2.39 -3.96 -7.84
C PRO A 18 1.63 -4.95 -6.97
N LEU A 19 0.31 -4.84 -6.95
CA LEU A 19 -0.58 -5.72 -6.18
C LEU A 19 -1.46 -6.47 -7.19
N ASN A 20 -0.97 -7.59 -7.69
CA ASN A 20 -1.53 -8.23 -8.88
C ASN A 20 -2.66 -9.22 -8.59
N ASN A 21 -2.84 -9.62 -7.34
CA ASN A 21 -3.79 -10.66 -6.97
C ASN A 21 -4.82 -10.13 -5.97
N ILE A 22 -6.08 -10.33 -6.29
CA ILE A 22 -7.20 -10.02 -5.39
C ILE A 22 -7.59 -11.30 -4.69
N THR A 23 -7.43 -11.35 -3.36
CA THR A 23 -7.86 -12.49 -2.55
C THR A 23 -9.33 -12.38 -2.18
N TYR A 24 -9.77 -11.16 -1.87
CA TYR A 24 -11.13 -10.91 -1.43
C TYR A 24 -11.55 -9.49 -1.79
N ALA A 25 -12.75 -9.36 -2.34
CA ALA A 25 -13.35 -8.06 -2.61
C ALA A 25 -14.84 -8.13 -2.28
N LYS A 26 -15.30 -7.23 -1.41
CA LYS A 26 -16.71 -7.09 -1.07
C LYS A 26 -17.10 -5.63 -1.08
N GLY A 27 -18.12 -5.32 -1.84
CA GLY A 27 -18.58 -3.94 -2.05
C GLY A 27 -17.67 -3.19 -3.03
N ASN A 28 -17.95 -1.93 -3.21
CA ASN A 28 -17.26 -1.04 -4.13
C ASN A 28 -16.62 0.18 -3.46
N SER A 29 -16.52 0.15 -2.14
CA SER A 29 -15.90 1.25 -1.39
C SER A 29 -14.40 1.36 -1.62
N ALA A 30 -13.75 0.23 -1.86
CA ALA A 30 -12.34 0.18 -2.23
C ALA A 30 -12.18 -0.76 -3.44
N THR A 31 -11.46 -0.31 -4.45
CA THR A 31 -11.23 -1.06 -5.69
C THR A 31 -9.76 -1.00 -6.07
N HIS A 32 -9.29 -2.07 -6.72
CA HIS A 32 -7.95 -2.14 -7.25
C HIS A 32 -7.89 -1.48 -8.62
N LEU A 33 -6.97 -0.53 -8.77
CA LEU A 33 -6.57 0.03 -10.07
C LEU A 33 -5.19 -0.51 -10.41
N ALA A 34 -5.07 -1.14 -11.56
CA ALA A 34 -3.81 -1.75 -11.97
C ALA A 34 -2.71 -0.70 -12.21
N PRO A 35 -1.43 -1.04 -11.94
CA PRO A 35 -0.98 -2.24 -11.23
C PRO A 35 -0.85 -2.05 -9.72
N ALA A 36 -0.63 -0.84 -9.24
CA ALA A 36 -0.13 -0.58 -7.89
C ALA A 36 -1.04 0.34 -7.06
N THR A 37 -2.22 0.67 -7.54
CA THR A 37 -3.07 1.69 -6.93
C THR A 37 -4.37 1.09 -6.40
N ILE A 38 -4.75 1.47 -5.19
CA ILE A 38 -6.06 1.18 -4.62
C ILE A 38 -6.85 2.48 -4.59
N SER A 39 -8.09 2.45 -5.07
CA SER A 39 -9.00 3.59 -5.05
C SER A 39 -10.01 3.45 -3.92
N LEU A 40 -10.14 4.47 -3.09
CA LEU A 40 -11.16 4.58 -2.06
C LEU A 40 -12.28 5.47 -2.62
N ASN A 41 -13.41 4.86 -2.94
CA ASN A 41 -14.44 5.46 -3.80
C ASN A 41 -15.60 6.11 -3.03
N GLN A 42 -15.70 5.84 -1.75
CA GLN A 42 -16.81 6.33 -0.94
C GLN A 42 -16.30 7.14 0.25
N ARG A 43 -17.05 8.15 0.60
CA ARG A 43 -16.82 8.89 1.85
C ARG A 43 -16.78 7.95 3.03
N GLY A 44 -15.86 8.18 3.95
CA GLY A 44 -15.76 7.41 5.18
C GLY A 44 -14.34 7.34 5.74
N VAL A 45 -14.18 6.49 6.72
CA VAL A 45 -12.91 6.22 7.39
C VAL A 45 -12.48 4.80 7.05
N TYR A 46 -11.25 4.66 6.61
CA TYR A 46 -10.70 3.38 6.18
C TYR A 46 -9.46 3.04 7.00
N LEU A 47 -9.35 1.76 7.34
CA LEU A 47 -8.10 1.19 7.83
C LEU A 47 -7.39 0.52 6.66
N VAL A 48 -6.15 0.91 6.40
CA VAL A 48 -5.27 0.28 5.42
C VAL A 48 -4.13 -0.37 6.18
N LYS A 49 -3.98 -1.69 6.00
CA LYS A 49 -2.95 -2.47 6.66
C LYS A 49 -2.12 -3.21 5.63
N VAL A 50 -0.79 -3.18 5.76
CA VAL A 50 0.12 -3.93 4.92
C VAL A 50 1.07 -4.76 5.77
N ASP A 51 1.20 -6.03 5.41
CA ASP A 51 2.20 -6.95 5.93
C ASP A 51 3.11 -7.37 4.78
N ALA A 52 4.41 -7.38 5.00
CA ALA A 52 5.36 -7.74 3.97
C ALA A 52 6.51 -8.55 4.55
N TYR A 53 7.06 -9.43 3.72
CA TYR A 53 8.34 -10.07 4.00
C TYR A 53 9.14 -10.20 2.71
N GLY A 54 10.44 -10.25 2.84
CA GLY A 54 11.31 -10.36 1.69
C GLY A 54 12.77 -10.17 2.06
N SER A 55 13.60 -10.10 1.03
CA SER A 55 15.02 -9.84 1.14
C SER A 55 15.38 -8.53 0.41
N VAL A 56 16.65 -8.21 0.38
CA VAL A 56 17.17 -7.00 -0.26
C VAL A 56 18.21 -7.38 -1.31
N ALA A 57 18.32 -6.55 -2.36
CA ALA A 57 19.32 -6.74 -3.42
C ALA A 57 20.73 -6.41 -2.95
N GLU A 58 20.83 -5.49 -2.00
CA GLU A 58 22.08 -5.06 -1.35
C GLU A 58 21.83 -4.95 0.15
N ALA A 59 22.88 -4.98 0.96
CA ALA A 59 22.74 -4.80 2.41
C ALA A 59 22.10 -3.44 2.70
N GLY A 60 21.02 -3.45 3.46
CA GLY A 60 20.25 -2.24 3.77
C GLY A 60 18.92 -2.59 4.43
N ASP A 61 17.92 -1.74 4.24
CA ASP A 61 16.63 -1.91 4.88
C ASP A 61 15.62 -2.54 3.92
N PHE A 62 14.87 -3.52 4.43
CA PHE A 62 13.63 -3.96 3.83
C PHE A 62 12.49 -3.20 4.50
N GLY A 63 11.65 -2.53 3.73
CA GLY A 63 10.62 -1.69 4.30
C GLY A 63 9.35 -1.59 3.48
N VAL A 64 8.33 -1.06 4.14
CA VAL A 64 7.05 -0.69 3.53
C VAL A 64 6.62 0.67 4.02
N GLN A 65 5.98 1.42 3.15
CA GLN A 65 5.35 2.69 3.48
C GLN A 65 4.06 2.83 2.68
N LEU A 66 3.05 3.41 3.30
CA LEU A 66 1.82 3.75 2.60
C LEU A 66 1.88 5.18 2.10
N ALA A 67 1.42 5.38 0.86
CA ALA A 67 1.26 6.69 0.25
C ALA A 67 -0.22 6.95 -0.04
N VAL A 68 -0.70 8.12 0.30
CA VAL A 68 -2.08 8.54 0.08
C VAL A 68 -2.07 9.70 -0.90
N ASN A 69 -2.79 9.57 -2.01
CA ASN A 69 -2.80 10.55 -3.11
C ASN A 69 -1.39 10.91 -3.60
N GLY A 70 -0.51 9.91 -3.65
CA GLY A 70 0.87 10.08 -4.09
C GLY A 70 1.81 10.66 -3.04
N VAL A 71 1.33 10.97 -1.84
CA VAL A 71 2.13 11.54 -0.76
C VAL A 71 2.48 10.44 0.25
N PRO A 72 3.76 10.12 0.46
CA PRO A 72 4.16 9.15 1.47
C PRO A 72 3.75 9.58 2.88
N ARG A 73 3.20 8.65 3.64
CA ARG A 73 2.76 8.89 5.02
C ARG A 73 3.90 8.57 5.99
N LEU A 74 4.30 9.56 6.76
CA LEU A 74 5.36 9.39 7.78
C LEU A 74 4.88 8.60 9.01
N ASP A 75 3.59 8.47 9.20
CA ASP A 75 2.98 7.67 10.27
C ASP A 75 2.69 6.22 9.84
N ALA A 76 2.99 5.86 8.60
CA ALA A 76 2.72 4.55 8.03
C ALA A 76 3.96 3.99 7.31
N ILE A 77 5.05 3.87 8.04
CA ILE A 77 6.32 3.35 7.55
C ILE A 77 6.90 2.36 8.57
N ASN A 78 7.49 1.29 8.07
CA ASN A 78 8.26 0.35 8.88
C ASN A 78 9.41 -0.22 8.04
N GLU A 79 10.59 -0.27 8.61
CA GLU A 79 11.80 -0.78 7.97
C GLU A 79 12.57 -1.67 8.94
N SER A 80 13.27 -2.66 8.38
CA SER A 80 14.14 -3.56 9.13
C SER A 80 15.44 -3.75 8.37
N THR A 81 16.57 -3.54 9.04
CA THR A 81 17.90 -3.77 8.46
C THR A 81 18.13 -5.27 8.28
N VAL A 82 18.54 -5.67 7.08
CA VAL A 82 18.70 -7.07 6.72
C VAL A 82 19.93 -7.24 5.82
N ALA A 83 20.62 -8.37 5.99
CA ALA A 83 21.72 -8.75 5.10
C ALA A 83 21.16 -9.40 3.83
N VAL A 84 21.92 -9.32 2.74
CA VAL A 84 21.58 -9.98 1.47
C VAL A 84 21.39 -11.47 1.69
N GLY A 85 20.27 -12.01 1.21
CA GLY A 85 19.90 -13.42 1.36
C GLY A 85 19.13 -13.76 2.63
N ASP A 86 19.05 -12.85 3.59
CA ASP A 86 18.22 -13.01 4.78
C ASP A 86 16.83 -12.46 4.52
N LEU A 87 15.84 -12.98 5.26
CA LEU A 87 14.46 -12.52 5.20
C LEU A 87 14.16 -11.56 6.34
N ALA A 88 13.47 -10.47 6.03
CA ALA A 88 12.90 -9.56 6.99
C ALA A 88 11.37 -9.55 6.87
N SER A 89 10.69 -9.26 7.95
CA SER A 89 9.23 -9.12 7.99
C SER A 89 8.89 -7.79 8.62
N VAL A 90 8.05 -7.01 7.94
CA VAL A 90 7.62 -5.68 8.38
C VAL A 90 6.13 -5.51 8.16
N SER A 91 5.50 -4.68 8.98
CA SER A 91 4.10 -4.31 8.81
C SER A 91 3.87 -2.87 9.22
N THR A 92 2.88 -2.25 8.58
CA THR A 92 2.42 -0.91 8.95
C THR A 92 0.94 -0.76 8.63
N ASN A 93 0.33 0.26 9.18
CA ASN A 93 -1.07 0.59 8.90
C ASN A 93 -1.28 2.10 9.03
N CYS A 94 -2.37 2.57 8.45
CA CYS A 94 -2.83 3.93 8.68
C CYS A 94 -4.35 4.04 8.57
N ILE A 95 -4.87 5.10 9.13
CA ILE A 95 -6.27 5.50 8.94
C ILE A 95 -6.29 6.55 7.82
N VAL A 96 -7.17 6.34 6.85
CA VAL A 96 -7.39 7.26 5.75
C VAL A 96 -8.82 7.75 5.79
N THR A 97 -9.00 9.04 5.86
CA THR A 97 -10.33 9.66 5.80
C THR A 97 -10.59 10.18 4.41
N VAL A 98 -11.68 9.72 3.81
CA VAL A 98 -12.15 10.20 2.51
C VAL A 98 -13.31 11.15 2.76
N GLN A 99 -13.11 12.41 2.42
CA GLN A 99 -14.15 13.44 2.54
C GLN A 99 -14.86 13.63 1.21
N GLN A 100 -16.13 13.92 1.27
CA GLN A 100 -16.87 14.35 0.10
C GLN A 100 -16.52 15.81 -0.18
N SER A 101 -16.19 16.13 -1.43
CA SER A 101 -16.03 17.52 -1.81
C SER A 101 -17.40 18.21 -1.74
N ASP A 102 -17.48 19.33 -1.00
CA ASP A 102 -18.69 20.17 -0.90
C ASP A 102 -18.93 21.01 -2.15
N CYS A 103 -18.66 20.48 -3.32
CA CYS A 103 -18.83 21.19 -4.57
C CYS A 103 -20.29 21.15 -4.98
N PRO A 104 -20.97 22.29 -5.14
CA PRO A 104 -22.42 22.29 -5.38
C PRO A 104 -22.84 21.85 -6.78
N CYS A 105 -21.96 21.77 -7.76
CA CYS A 105 -22.31 21.30 -9.11
C CYS A 105 -21.07 20.80 -9.85
N ASN A 106 -21.18 19.64 -10.50
CA ASN A 106 -20.22 19.10 -11.48
C ASN A 106 -18.78 18.90 -11.01
N CYS A 107 -18.55 18.78 -9.71
CA CYS A 107 -17.25 18.38 -9.22
C CYS A 107 -17.12 16.88 -9.33
N THR A 108 -16.27 16.44 -10.23
CA THR A 108 -15.74 15.09 -10.17
C THR A 108 -14.91 14.99 -8.90
N SER A 109 -15.43 14.34 -7.87
CA SER A 109 -14.63 13.99 -6.72
C SER A 109 -13.52 13.05 -7.21
N SER A 110 -12.28 13.51 -7.19
CA SER A 110 -11.15 12.61 -7.40
C SER A 110 -11.14 11.58 -6.28
N ALA A 111 -11.18 10.31 -6.63
CA ALA A 111 -11.08 9.24 -5.65
C ALA A 111 -9.76 9.37 -4.89
N THR A 112 -9.79 9.13 -3.58
CA THR A 112 -8.58 9.03 -2.78
C THR A 112 -7.86 7.74 -3.15
N THR A 113 -6.58 7.82 -3.44
CA THR A 113 -5.77 6.67 -3.83
C THR A 113 -4.80 6.29 -2.73
N VAL A 114 -4.50 4.98 -2.64
CA VAL A 114 -3.52 4.43 -1.71
C VAL A 114 -2.56 3.54 -2.49
N GLN A 115 -1.28 3.67 -2.20
CA GLN A 115 -0.23 2.82 -2.74
C GLN A 115 0.67 2.32 -1.61
N VAL A 116 1.23 1.13 -1.81
CA VAL A 116 2.35 0.62 -1.01
C VAL A 116 3.62 0.95 -1.78
N ILE A 117 4.60 1.53 -1.11
CA ILE A 117 5.89 1.87 -1.71
C ILE A 117 7.03 1.22 -0.93
N ASN A 118 8.14 1.00 -1.61
CA ASN A 118 9.40 0.63 -0.98
C ASN A 118 10.13 1.92 -0.56
N PRO A 119 10.17 2.26 0.74
CA PRO A 119 10.76 3.52 1.19
C PRO A 119 12.29 3.47 1.27
N SER A 120 12.87 2.29 1.11
CA SER A 120 14.30 2.06 1.26
C SER A 120 15.10 2.59 0.07
N GLU A 121 16.38 2.85 0.32
CA GLU A 121 17.36 3.19 -0.72
C GLU A 121 17.84 1.97 -1.50
N VAL A 122 17.50 0.77 -1.05
CA VAL A 122 17.85 -0.49 -1.74
C VAL A 122 16.59 -1.20 -2.23
N GLY A 123 16.74 -1.94 -3.32
CA GLY A 123 15.63 -2.72 -3.88
C GLY A 123 15.26 -3.92 -3.00
N ALA A 124 13.98 -4.27 -3.00
CA ALA A 124 13.46 -5.48 -2.38
C ALA A 124 13.48 -6.64 -3.39
N THR A 125 13.81 -7.83 -2.94
CA THR A 125 13.83 -9.06 -3.74
C THR A 125 13.04 -10.18 -3.07
N ASP A 126 12.46 -11.07 -3.86
CA ASP A 126 11.61 -12.17 -3.37
C ASP A 126 10.56 -11.70 -2.36
N ALA A 127 10.01 -10.53 -2.60
CA ALA A 127 9.15 -9.85 -1.65
C ALA A 127 7.70 -10.29 -1.79
N HIS A 128 7.07 -10.48 -0.65
CA HIS A 128 5.64 -10.76 -0.52
C HIS A 128 4.96 -9.60 0.20
N TYR A 129 3.85 -9.14 -0.36
CA TYR A 129 3.05 -8.07 0.23
C TYR A 129 1.60 -8.51 0.34
N ASN A 130 0.99 -8.25 1.47
CA ASN A 130 -0.44 -8.48 1.70
C ASN A 130 -1.06 -7.19 2.22
N VAL A 131 -2.10 -6.72 1.54
CA VAL A 131 -2.75 -5.45 1.85
C VAL A 131 -4.23 -5.71 2.13
N ILE A 132 -4.71 -5.18 3.24
CA ILE A 132 -6.12 -5.23 3.62
C ILE A 132 -6.62 -3.81 3.76
N VAL A 133 -7.74 -3.52 3.09
CA VAL A 133 -8.44 -2.24 3.20
C VAL A 133 -9.84 -2.50 3.74
N THR A 134 -10.15 -1.89 4.86
CA THR A 134 -11.45 -2.03 5.52
C THR A 134 -12.06 -0.66 5.74
N LYS A 135 -13.29 -0.46 5.27
CA LYS A 135 -14.06 0.73 5.61
C LYS A 135 -14.63 0.57 7.02
N LEU A 136 -14.32 1.49 7.90
CA LEU A 136 -14.72 1.47 9.30
C LEU A 136 -16.09 2.14 9.53
N CYS A 137 -16.35 3.21 8.80
CA CYS A 137 -17.64 3.92 8.89
C CYS A 137 -17.90 4.84 7.69
#